data_0f58f30bd02ccd7410cf32d09e0a6824
#
_entry.id   0f58f30bd02ccd7410cf32d09e0a6824
#
_cell.length_a   1.000
_cell.length_b   1.000
_cell.length_c   1.000
_cell.angle_alpha   90.00
_cell.angle_beta   90.00
_cell.angle_gamma   90.00
#
_symmetry.space_group_name_H-M   'P 1'
#
loop_
_entity.id
_entity.type
_entity.pdbx_description
1 polymer ?
#
loop_
_entity_poly.entity_id
_entity_poly.type
_entity_poly.pdbx_seq_one_letter_code
_entity_poly.pdbx_strand_id
1 'polypeptide(L)'
;MNSPLTPPIRWPAEALWEAVVPTLPGFTVEVLPEIDSTNSELMRRFKGRPGQPPQPEPTLLVAEQQSAGRGRLGRSWQSRRGDSLMFSLSLPLQPADWSGLSLAVGISVAESLEPLVVGAPRIGLKWPNDLWLSTPQGERKLAGILVETALGDGVRQVVIGVGVNIRPVPLPPAEPALAAAVAPGGLQELDPGMDAAHALLRIVPALVQTVQAFEQFGFAPFQARFALRDVLCGRDVRLSDGTQGTAHGVTESGALLVHTAGGMREVTSSEVSVRPVPADDAKGPRPC
;
A
#
# COMPACT_ATOMS: atom_id res chain seq x y z
N MET A 1 20.35 -13.95 28.77
CA MET A 1 20.16 -14.86 27.61
C MET A 1 20.38 -14.03 26.37
N ASN A 2 21.48 -14.23 25.62
CA ASN A 2 21.72 -13.52 24.37
C ASN A 2 20.75 -14.06 23.34
N SER A 3 19.78 -13.27 22.91
CA SER A 3 19.00 -13.57 21.71
C SER A 3 19.97 -13.78 20.54
N PRO A 4 19.79 -14.81 19.71
CA PRO A 4 20.62 -14.99 18.52
C PRO A 4 20.53 -13.73 17.67
N LEU A 5 21.68 -13.13 17.34
CA LEU A 5 21.76 -11.97 16.46
C LEU A 5 21.15 -12.37 15.11
N THR A 6 20.01 -11.80 14.78
CA THR A 6 19.43 -11.96 13.43
C THR A 6 20.46 -11.47 12.43
N PRO A 7 20.83 -12.29 11.43
CA PRO A 7 21.84 -11.87 10.45
C PRO A 7 21.41 -10.57 9.73
N PRO A 8 22.37 -9.73 9.32
CA PRO A 8 22.07 -8.50 8.62
C PRO A 8 21.34 -8.81 7.29
N ILE A 9 20.30 -8.05 6.99
CA ILE A 9 19.58 -8.14 5.71
C ILE A 9 20.48 -7.56 4.62
N ARG A 10 20.70 -8.32 3.55
CA ARG A 10 21.41 -7.82 2.36
C ARG A 10 20.41 -7.18 1.41
N TRP A 11 20.32 -5.88 1.49
CA TRP A 11 19.44 -5.10 0.63
C TRP A 11 20.01 -4.96 -0.78
N PRO A 12 19.19 -5.12 -1.84
CA PRO A 12 19.64 -5.06 -3.23
C PRO A 12 19.73 -3.61 -3.74
N ALA A 13 20.39 -2.71 -2.99
CA ALA A 13 20.40 -1.28 -3.28
C ALA A 13 21.02 -0.95 -4.64
N GLU A 14 22.14 -1.60 -4.99
CA GLU A 14 22.81 -1.42 -6.29
C GLU A 14 21.92 -1.89 -7.44
N ALA A 15 21.37 -3.11 -7.36
CA ALA A 15 20.50 -3.65 -8.39
C ALA A 15 19.21 -2.80 -8.59
N LEU A 16 18.67 -2.24 -7.52
CA LEU A 16 17.54 -1.30 -7.58
C LEU A 16 17.94 0.00 -8.26
N TRP A 17 19.09 0.55 -7.91
CA TRP A 17 19.60 1.76 -8.51
C TRP A 17 19.82 1.57 -10.01
N GLU A 18 20.49 0.51 -10.43
CA GLU A 18 20.72 0.16 -11.83
C GLU A 18 19.41 -0.01 -12.62
N ALA A 19 18.41 -0.64 -12.03
CA ALA A 19 17.12 -0.88 -12.67
C ALA A 19 16.28 0.41 -12.84
N VAL A 20 16.41 1.39 -11.94
CA VAL A 20 15.52 2.55 -11.87
C VAL A 20 16.12 3.82 -12.49
N VAL A 21 17.42 4.07 -12.31
CA VAL A 21 18.09 5.30 -12.79
C VAL A 21 17.86 5.60 -14.28
N PRO A 22 17.82 4.61 -15.20
CA PRO A 22 17.57 4.90 -16.61
C PRO A 22 16.23 5.58 -16.90
N THR A 23 15.22 5.34 -16.05
CA THR A 23 13.86 5.90 -16.20
C THR A 23 13.56 7.01 -15.20
N LEU A 24 14.33 7.10 -14.11
CA LEU A 24 14.17 8.11 -13.06
C LEU A 24 15.55 8.69 -12.69
N PRO A 25 16.10 9.62 -13.48
CA PRO A 25 17.42 10.24 -13.22
C PRO A 25 17.47 10.90 -11.83
N GLY A 26 18.61 10.81 -11.16
CA GLY A 26 18.79 11.32 -9.80
C GLY A 26 18.26 10.42 -8.69
N PHE A 27 17.69 9.26 -9.04
CA PHE A 27 17.18 8.29 -8.06
C PHE A 27 18.30 7.79 -7.13
N THR A 28 17.98 7.75 -5.84
CA THR A 28 18.87 7.23 -4.78
C THR A 28 18.18 6.16 -3.95
N VAL A 29 18.96 5.25 -3.39
CA VAL A 29 18.48 4.19 -2.49
C VAL A 29 19.19 4.32 -1.16
N GLU A 30 18.43 4.46 -0.10
CA GLU A 30 18.92 4.53 1.27
C GLU A 30 18.29 3.45 2.13
N VAL A 31 19.10 2.83 2.99
CA VAL A 31 18.65 1.83 3.95
C VAL A 31 19.04 2.28 5.35
N LEU A 32 18.06 2.38 6.24
CA LEU A 32 18.29 2.74 7.64
C LEU A 32 17.94 1.55 8.55
N PRO A 33 18.76 1.28 9.58
CA PRO A 33 18.46 0.22 10.54
C PRO A 33 17.18 0.53 11.34
N GLU A 34 16.99 1.79 11.71
CA GLU A 34 15.80 2.25 12.44
C GLU A 34 15.49 3.72 12.14
N ILE A 35 14.21 4.05 12.07
CA ILE A 35 13.69 5.42 12.00
C ILE A 35 12.28 5.47 12.58
N ASP A 36 11.77 6.68 12.87
CA ASP A 36 10.37 6.84 13.28
C ASP A 36 9.40 6.39 12.18
N SER A 37 9.51 6.95 10.98
CA SER A 37 8.70 6.60 9.82
C SER A 37 9.42 7.04 8.54
N THR A 38 9.50 6.15 7.55
CA THR A 38 10.09 6.45 6.23
C THR A 38 9.34 7.58 5.52
N ASN A 39 7.99 7.60 5.59
CA ASN A 39 7.19 8.71 5.05
C ASN A 39 7.51 10.03 5.76
N SER A 40 7.50 10.03 7.09
CA SER A 40 7.77 11.24 7.87
C SER A 40 9.14 11.81 7.59
N GLU A 41 10.14 10.96 7.44
CA GLU A 41 11.51 11.37 7.12
C GLU A 41 11.61 12.03 5.75
N LEU A 42 11.08 11.40 4.70
CA LEU A 42 11.09 11.97 3.35
C LEU A 42 10.31 13.29 3.28
N MET A 43 9.17 13.38 3.99
CA MET A 43 8.41 14.63 4.10
C MET A 43 9.22 15.73 4.81
N ARG A 44 10.00 15.39 5.84
CA ARG A 44 10.90 16.35 6.52
C ARG A 44 12.04 16.80 5.61
N ARG A 45 12.65 15.90 4.86
CA ARG A 45 13.74 16.21 3.92
C ARG A 45 13.27 17.14 2.81
N PHE A 46 12.09 16.88 2.25
CA PHE A 46 11.51 17.73 1.21
C PHE A 46 11.22 19.16 1.73
N LYS A 47 10.71 19.28 2.96
CA LYS A 47 10.45 20.60 3.56
C LYS A 47 11.73 21.34 3.96
N GLY A 48 12.86 20.65 4.00
CA GLY A 48 14.09 21.13 4.59
C GLY A 48 14.07 21.17 6.13
N ARG A 49 15.24 21.31 6.71
CA ARG A 49 15.44 21.48 8.16
C ARG A 49 16.29 22.73 8.39
N PRO A 50 16.28 23.34 9.58
CA PRO A 50 17.19 24.43 9.89
C PRO A 50 18.64 24.05 9.56
N GLY A 51 19.28 24.79 8.64
CA GLY A 51 20.63 24.52 8.17
C GLY A 51 20.78 23.39 7.12
N GLN A 52 19.69 22.78 6.67
CA GLN A 52 19.70 21.79 5.60
C GLN A 52 18.68 22.20 4.51
N PRO A 53 19.10 22.34 3.24
CA PRO A 53 18.19 22.69 2.16
C PRO A 53 17.18 21.56 1.89
N PRO A 54 16.04 21.85 1.25
CA PRO A 54 15.12 20.86 0.72
C PRO A 54 15.84 19.85 -0.19
N GLN A 55 15.40 18.59 -0.12
CA GLN A 55 15.91 17.49 -0.94
C GLN A 55 14.76 16.97 -1.82
N PRO A 56 14.61 17.49 -3.04
CA PRO A 56 13.55 17.09 -3.96
C PRO A 56 13.90 15.87 -4.82
N GLU A 57 15.13 15.37 -4.75
CA GLU A 57 15.60 14.27 -5.58
C GLU A 57 14.79 12.99 -5.31
N PRO A 58 14.53 12.18 -6.35
CA PRO A 58 13.85 10.91 -6.20
C PRO A 58 14.62 9.99 -5.23
N THR A 59 13.96 9.57 -4.16
CA THR A 59 14.61 8.80 -3.10
C THR A 59 13.75 7.61 -2.69
N LEU A 60 14.34 6.42 -2.71
CA LEU A 60 13.82 5.23 -2.06
C LEU A 60 14.45 5.11 -0.67
N LEU A 61 13.64 5.26 0.37
CA LEU A 61 14.06 5.09 1.76
C LEU A 61 13.47 3.80 2.32
N VAL A 62 14.32 2.87 2.71
CA VAL A 62 13.97 1.60 3.35
C VAL A 62 14.33 1.67 4.83
N ALA A 63 13.48 1.15 5.71
CA ALA A 63 13.79 0.98 7.12
C ALA A 63 13.69 -0.48 7.54
N GLU A 64 14.68 -0.99 8.29
CA GLU A 64 14.58 -2.33 8.86
C GLU A 64 13.59 -2.37 10.03
N GLN A 65 13.43 -1.23 10.72
CA GLN A 65 12.44 -1.04 11.80
C GLN A 65 11.91 0.40 11.80
N GLN A 66 10.62 0.55 12.09
CA GLN A 66 10.01 1.85 12.36
C GLN A 66 9.49 1.91 13.80
N SER A 67 9.93 2.92 14.57
CA SER A 67 9.48 3.10 15.96
C SER A 67 8.12 3.81 16.06
N ALA A 68 7.71 4.56 15.02
CA ALA A 68 6.43 5.26 14.93
C ALA A 68 5.83 5.14 13.51
N GLY A 69 5.75 3.91 12.99
CA GLY A 69 5.18 3.64 11.66
C GLY A 69 3.75 4.15 11.55
N ARG A 70 3.41 4.72 10.38
CA ARG A 70 2.15 5.44 10.14
C ARG A 70 1.29 4.74 9.08
N GLY A 71 0.00 4.75 9.33
CA GLY A 71 -1.06 4.43 8.37
C GLY A 71 -2.00 5.62 8.19
N ARG A 72 -3.02 5.47 7.35
CA ARG A 72 -4.05 6.50 7.14
C ARG A 72 -4.86 6.76 8.43
N LEU A 73 -5.40 7.98 8.50
CA LEU A 73 -6.29 8.42 9.61
C LEU A 73 -5.63 8.25 11.00
N GLY A 74 -4.33 8.52 11.09
CA GLY A 74 -3.59 8.45 12.35
C GLY A 74 -3.36 7.04 12.90
N ARG A 75 -3.67 5.98 12.17
CA ARG A 75 -3.39 4.61 12.60
C ARG A 75 -1.90 4.34 12.60
N SER A 76 -1.45 3.51 13.53
CA SER A 76 -0.07 3.04 13.56
C SER A 76 0.14 1.84 12.60
N TRP A 77 1.35 1.75 12.06
CA TRP A 77 1.86 0.57 11.37
C TRP A 77 2.91 -0.09 12.25
N GLN A 78 2.64 -1.30 12.68
CA GLN A 78 3.61 -2.07 13.47
C GLN A 78 4.55 -2.82 12.54
N SER A 79 5.84 -2.83 12.88
CA SER A 79 6.87 -3.50 12.12
C SER A 79 7.90 -4.17 13.01
N ARG A 80 8.50 -5.24 12.51
CA ARG A 80 9.64 -5.90 13.14
C ARG A 80 10.67 -6.19 12.07
N ARG A 81 11.92 -6.09 12.43
CA ARG A 81 13.05 -6.40 11.55
C ARG A 81 12.92 -7.81 10.97
N GLY A 82 12.94 -7.90 9.63
CA GLY A 82 12.82 -9.16 8.88
C GLY A 82 11.40 -9.74 8.78
N ASP A 83 10.45 -9.28 9.60
CA ASP A 83 9.06 -9.73 9.54
C ASP A 83 8.20 -8.82 8.64
N SER A 84 8.69 -7.61 8.35
CA SER A 84 8.01 -6.63 7.51
C SER A 84 8.99 -5.94 6.59
N LEU A 85 8.52 -5.59 5.39
CA LEU A 85 9.18 -4.65 4.48
C LEU A 85 8.52 -3.28 4.66
N MET A 86 9.30 -2.25 4.97
CA MET A 86 8.85 -0.87 5.05
C MET A 86 9.74 0.00 4.19
N PHE A 87 9.13 0.67 3.22
CA PHE A 87 9.83 1.64 2.40
C PHE A 87 8.91 2.79 2.01
N SER A 88 9.53 3.91 1.62
CA SER A 88 8.85 5.02 0.98
C SER A 88 9.63 5.46 -0.25
N LEU A 89 8.91 5.72 -1.34
CA LEU A 89 9.43 6.33 -2.56
C LEU A 89 8.99 7.79 -2.58
N SER A 90 9.94 8.72 -2.69
CA SER A 90 9.70 10.14 -2.84
C SER A 90 10.16 10.59 -4.21
N LEU A 91 9.32 11.35 -4.93
CA LEU A 91 9.66 11.94 -6.22
C LEU A 91 8.75 13.14 -6.53
N PRO A 92 9.19 14.09 -7.37
CA PRO A 92 8.30 15.10 -7.93
C PRO A 92 7.27 14.43 -8.84
N LEU A 93 5.99 14.85 -8.74
CA LEU A 93 4.90 14.33 -9.53
C LEU A 93 3.82 15.41 -9.71
N GLN A 94 3.25 15.51 -10.90
CA GLN A 94 2.24 16.51 -11.25
C GLN A 94 1.11 15.93 -12.14
N PRO A 95 0.38 14.90 -11.67
CA PRO A 95 -0.75 14.37 -12.42
C PRO A 95 -1.87 15.42 -12.47
N ALA A 96 -2.70 15.37 -13.51
CA ALA A 96 -3.90 16.21 -13.63
C ALA A 96 -4.91 15.95 -12.51
N ASP A 97 -5.03 14.69 -12.06
CA ASP A 97 -5.84 14.25 -10.92
C ASP A 97 -5.04 13.25 -10.06
N TRP A 98 -5.06 13.43 -8.75
CA TRP A 98 -4.40 12.55 -7.76
C TRP A 98 -5.26 11.35 -7.36
N SER A 99 -6.53 11.38 -7.74
CA SER A 99 -7.49 10.32 -7.41
C SER A 99 -7.04 8.98 -7.99
N GLY A 100 -7.14 7.91 -7.20
CA GLY A 100 -6.75 6.58 -7.63
C GLY A 100 -5.25 6.26 -7.55
N LEU A 101 -4.34 7.20 -7.24
CA LEU A 101 -2.89 6.90 -7.15
C LEU A 101 -2.61 5.74 -6.18
N SER A 102 -3.24 5.74 -5.01
CA SER A 102 -3.07 4.67 -4.03
C SER A 102 -3.51 3.30 -4.58
N LEU A 103 -4.53 3.27 -5.45
CA LEU A 103 -5.01 2.05 -6.11
C LEU A 103 -4.01 1.60 -7.19
N ALA A 104 -3.48 2.52 -8.01
CA ALA A 104 -2.46 2.20 -9.00
C ALA A 104 -1.20 1.62 -8.34
N VAL A 105 -0.75 2.21 -7.23
CA VAL A 105 0.34 1.67 -6.39
C VAL A 105 -0.02 0.27 -5.89
N GLY A 106 -1.24 0.07 -5.38
CA GLY A 106 -1.71 -1.24 -4.91
C GLY A 106 -1.68 -2.31 -5.99
N ILE A 107 -2.13 -1.98 -7.20
CA ILE A 107 -2.06 -2.87 -8.37
C ILE A 107 -0.61 -3.26 -8.66
N SER A 108 0.29 -2.26 -8.73
CA SER A 108 1.71 -2.50 -8.99
C SER A 108 2.34 -3.44 -7.96
N VAL A 109 2.08 -3.21 -6.68
CA VAL A 109 2.59 -4.07 -5.60
C VAL A 109 2.00 -5.48 -5.69
N ALA A 110 0.69 -5.62 -5.90
CA ALA A 110 0.04 -6.92 -5.99
C ALA A 110 0.58 -7.75 -7.17
N GLU A 111 0.71 -7.15 -8.35
CA GLU A 111 1.20 -7.84 -9.55
C GLU A 111 2.69 -8.16 -9.49
N SER A 112 3.50 -7.34 -8.80
CA SER A 112 4.92 -7.62 -8.57
C SER A 112 5.14 -8.81 -7.65
N LEU A 113 4.25 -9.00 -6.66
CA LEU A 113 4.33 -10.08 -5.68
C LEU A 113 3.63 -11.36 -6.16
N GLU A 114 2.57 -11.21 -6.93
CA GLU A 114 1.78 -12.31 -7.51
C GLU A 114 1.38 -11.93 -8.94
N PRO A 115 2.24 -12.21 -9.96
CA PRO A 115 1.84 -12.06 -11.35
C PRO A 115 0.60 -12.89 -11.66
N LEU A 116 -0.37 -12.31 -12.40
CA LEU A 116 -1.57 -13.04 -12.78
C LEU A 116 -1.20 -14.21 -13.69
N VAL A 117 -1.51 -15.39 -13.21
CA VAL A 117 -1.47 -16.65 -13.95
C VAL A 117 -2.89 -17.23 -14.03
N VAL A 118 -3.05 -18.47 -14.39
CA VAL A 118 -4.37 -19.11 -14.45
C VAL A 118 -4.97 -19.23 -13.04
N GLY A 119 -6.19 -18.71 -12.84
CA GLY A 119 -6.96 -18.79 -11.59
C GLY A 119 -7.25 -17.43 -10.95
N ALA A 120 -7.99 -17.45 -9.86
CA ALA A 120 -8.27 -16.25 -9.08
C ALA A 120 -7.04 -15.80 -8.30
N PRO A 121 -6.71 -14.49 -8.29
CA PRO A 121 -5.58 -13.99 -7.54
C PRO A 121 -5.82 -14.16 -6.03
N ARG A 122 -4.75 -14.51 -5.30
CA ARG A 122 -4.76 -14.59 -3.84
C ARG A 122 -4.50 -13.24 -3.18
N ILE A 123 -3.73 -12.36 -3.86
CA ILE A 123 -3.53 -10.97 -3.42
C ILE A 123 -4.62 -10.11 -4.05
N GLY A 124 -5.58 -9.69 -3.24
CA GLY A 124 -6.65 -8.79 -3.62
C GLY A 124 -6.42 -7.35 -3.14
N LEU A 125 -7.13 -6.43 -3.76
CA LEU A 125 -7.09 -4.99 -3.45
C LEU A 125 -8.34 -4.60 -2.68
N LYS A 126 -8.16 -4.17 -1.46
CA LYS A 126 -9.25 -3.62 -0.64
C LYS A 126 -9.16 -2.09 -0.67
N TRP A 127 -10.12 -1.50 -1.36
CA TRP A 127 -10.24 -0.04 -1.43
C TRP A 127 -10.20 0.61 -0.03
N PRO A 128 -9.49 1.76 0.17
CA PRO A 128 -8.77 2.49 -0.86
C PRO A 128 -7.26 2.21 -0.92
N ASN A 129 -6.67 1.43 -0.02
CA ASN A 129 -5.21 1.42 0.13
C ASN A 129 -4.62 0.16 0.80
N ASP A 130 -5.39 -0.89 0.93
CA ASP A 130 -4.94 -2.13 1.57
C ASP A 130 -4.83 -3.26 0.54
N LEU A 131 -3.82 -4.12 0.71
CA LEU A 131 -3.74 -5.40 0.03
C LEU A 131 -4.15 -6.50 1.02
N TRP A 132 -5.02 -7.39 0.56
CA TRP A 132 -5.47 -8.53 1.34
C TRP A 132 -5.00 -9.84 0.70
N LEU A 133 -4.67 -10.80 1.54
CA LEU A 133 -4.28 -12.14 1.14
C LEU A 133 -5.44 -13.11 1.44
N SER A 134 -5.90 -13.81 0.41
CA SER A 134 -6.85 -14.92 0.56
C SER A 134 -6.10 -16.16 1.04
N THR A 135 -6.49 -16.69 2.19
CA THR A 135 -5.91 -17.90 2.79
C THR A 135 -7.00 -18.92 3.08
N PRO A 136 -6.68 -20.20 3.31
CA PRO A 136 -7.67 -21.20 3.73
C PRO A 136 -8.40 -20.83 5.03
N GLN A 137 -7.80 -19.97 5.86
CA GLN A 137 -8.37 -19.49 7.12
C GLN A 137 -9.14 -18.16 6.96
N GLY A 138 -9.35 -17.69 5.74
CA GLY A 138 -10.01 -16.44 5.43
C GLY A 138 -9.08 -15.34 4.94
N GLU A 139 -9.63 -14.16 4.81
CA GLU A 139 -8.89 -12.98 4.30
C GLU A 139 -8.05 -12.36 5.41
N ARG A 140 -6.83 -11.94 5.04
CA ARG A 140 -5.86 -11.31 5.93
C ARG A 140 -5.25 -10.08 5.31
N LYS A 141 -4.96 -9.06 6.10
CA LYS A 141 -4.28 -7.85 5.63
C LYS A 141 -2.80 -8.14 5.38
N LEU A 142 -2.39 -8.10 4.11
CA LEU A 142 -1.00 -8.30 3.68
C LEU A 142 -0.19 -7.01 3.71
N ALA A 143 -0.75 -5.92 3.18
CA ALA A 143 -0.02 -4.67 3.02
C ALA A 143 -0.92 -3.45 3.21
N GLY A 144 -0.28 -2.29 3.45
CA GLY A 144 -0.93 -0.99 3.48
C GLY A 144 -0.10 0.06 2.75
N ILE A 145 -0.78 1.00 2.12
CA ILE A 145 -0.19 2.08 1.33
C ILE A 145 -0.58 3.42 1.96
N LEU A 146 0.40 4.32 2.09
CA LEU A 146 0.20 5.68 2.57
C LEU A 146 0.80 6.67 1.57
N VAL A 147 -0.04 7.39 0.85
CA VAL A 147 0.36 8.45 -0.08
C VAL A 147 0.18 9.80 0.61
N GLU A 148 1.25 10.57 0.67
CA GLU A 148 1.27 11.94 1.19
C GLU A 148 1.90 12.87 0.14
N THR A 149 1.45 14.13 0.08
CA THR A 149 2.01 15.13 -0.83
C THR A 149 2.40 16.39 -0.07
N ALA A 150 3.42 17.07 -0.57
CA ALA A 150 3.78 18.40 -0.12
C ALA A 150 4.09 19.31 -1.31
N LEU A 151 3.86 20.60 -1.15
CA LEU A 151 4.23 21.63 -2.11
C LEU A 151 5.37 22.46 -1.52
N GLY A 152 6.45 22.65 -2.28
CA GLY A 152 7.58 23.50 -1.91
C GLY A 152 8.22 24.06 -3.17
N ASP A 153 8.51 25.38 -3.21
CA ASP A 153 9.15 26.09 -4.31
C ASP A 153 8.50 25.84 -5.70
N GLY A 154 7.17 25.70 -5.71
CA GLY A 154 6.41 25.42 -6.93
C GLY A 154 6.45 23.96 -7.39
N VAL A 155 7.22 23.09 -6.73
CA VAL A 155 7.30 21.66 -7.00
C VAL A 155 6.41 20.90 -6.03
N ARG A 156 5.57 20.00 -6.56
CA ARG A 156 4.81 19.07 -5.72
C ARG A 156 5.55 17.76 -5.64
N GLN A 157 5.86 17.38 -4.41
CA GLN A 157 6.49 16.10 -4.09
C GLN A 157 5.42 15.13 -3.58
N VAL A 158 5.48 13.89 -4.06
CA VAL A 158 4.73 12.78 -3.48
C VAL A 158 5.66 11.90 -2.66
N VAL A 159 5.16 11.39 -1.56
CA VAL A 159 5.79 10.33 -0.76
C VAL A 159 4.84 9.15 -0.69
N ILE A 160 5.24 8.04 -1.27
CA ILE A 160 4.48 6.80 -1.38
C ILE A 160 5.08 5.78 -0.41
N GLY A 161 4.45 5.61 0.75
CA GLY A 161 4.83 4.61 1.73
C GLY A 161 4.12 3.29 1.49
N VAL A 162 4.88 2.22 1.54
CA VAL A 162 4.38 0.84 1.42
C VAL A 162 4.92 0.01 2.58
N GLY A 163 3.99 -0.60 3.32
CA GLY A 163 4.30 -1.59 4.35
C GLY A 163 3.75 -2.96 3.93
N VAL A 164 4.61 -3.96 3.84
CA VAL A 164 4.22 -5.35 3.50
C VAL A 164 4.63 -6.27 4.64
N ASN A 165 3.70 -7.07 5.14
CA ASN A 165 4.02 -8.14 6.07
C ASN A 165 4.69 -9.30 5.30
N ILE A 166 5.90 -9.64 5.66
CA ILE A 166 6.64 -10.76 5.06
C ILE A 166 6.30 -12.06 5.78
N ARG A 167 6.42 -12.08 7.11
CA ARG A 167 6.03 -13.23 7.93
C ARG A 167 4.61 -13.05 8.46
N PRO A 168 3.90 -14.17 8.72
CA PRO A 168 2.64 -14.10 9.43
C PRO A 168 2.83 -13.41 10.79
N VAL A 169 2.03 -12.38 11.05
CA VAL A 169 2.07 -11.67 12.34
C VAL A 169 1.17 -12.42 13.32
N PRO A 170 1.68 -12.89 14.48
CA PRO A 170 0.83 -13.48 15.50
C PRO A 170 -0.24 -12.49 15.95
N LEU A 171 -1.49 -12.94 16.00
CA LEU A 171 -2.56 -12.13 16.55
C LEU A 171 -2.30 -11.90 18.06
N PRO A 172 -2.39 -10.65 18.54
CA PRO A 172 -2.47 -10.43 19.97
C PRO A 172 -3.73 -11.14 20.52
N PRO A 173 -3.72 -11.56 21.78
CA PRO A 173 -4.93 -12.09 22.43
C PRO A 173 -6.10 -11.13 22.19
N ALA A 174 -7.28 -11.67 21.88
CA ALA A 174 -8.43 -10.92 21.43
C ALA A 174 -8.82 -9.81 22.43
N GLU A 175 -8.45 -8.57 22.10
CA GLU A 175 -9.07 -7.40 22.68
C GLU A 175 -10.35 -7.08 21.88
N PRO A 176 -11.49 -6.83 22.55
CA PRO A 176 -12.78 -6.58 21.89
C PRO A 176 -12.74 -5.44 20.85
N ALA A 177 -11.85 -4.45 21.03
CA ALA A 177 -11.66 -3.33 20.10
C ALA A 177 -10.96 -3.73 18.79
N LEU A 178 -10.21 -4.83 18.78
CA LEU A 178 -9.48 -5.37 17.61
C LEU A 178 -10.31 -6.41 16.82
N ALA A 179 -11.40 -6.90 17.38
CA ALA A 179 -12.26 -7.92 16.74
C ALA A 179 -12.89 -7.45 15.41
N ALA A 180 -12.90 -6.14 15.12
CA ALA A 180 -13.41 -5.59 13.86
C ALA A 180 -12.31 -5.37 12.79
N ALA A 181 -11.05 -5.65 13.08
CA ALA A 181 -9.95 -5.50 12.13
C ALA A 181 -9.63 -6.86 11.49
N VAL A 182 -9.43 -6.86 10.17
CA VAL A 182 -8.95 -8.06 9.47
C VAL A 182 -7.57 -8.42 10.00
N ALA A 183 -7.37 -9.69 10.35
CA ALA A 183 -6.12 -10.21 10.88
C ALA A 183 -4.95 -9.94 9.91
N PRO A 184 -3.74 -9.63 10.39
CA PRO A 184 -2.58 -9.50 9.54
C PRO A 184 -2.19 -10.87 8.97
N GLY A 185 -1.87 -10.89 7.67
CA GLY A 185 -1.26 -12.03 6.97
C GLY A 185 0.17 -11.72 6.59
N GLY A 186 0.93 -12.71 6.14
CA GLY A 186 2.30 -12.57 5.69
C GLY A 186 2.51 -13.12 4.28
N LEU A 187 3.41 -12.50 3.51
CA LEU A 187 3.70 -12.90 2.12
C LEU A 187 4.22 -14.35 2.06
N GLN A 188 4.88 -14.83 3.11
CA GLN A 188 5.33 -16.22 3.20
C GLN A 188 4.21 -17.25 3.27
N GLU A 189 2.96 -16.84 3.50
CA GLU A 189 1.78 -17.71 3.34
C GLU A 189 1.44 -17.96 1.86
N LEU A 190 1.94 -17.11 0.96
CA LEU A 190 1.84 -17.28 -0.49
C LEU A 190 3.10 -17.92 -1.09
N ASP A 191 4.26 -17.38 -0.74
CA ASP A 191 5.59 -17.80 -1.20
C ASP A 191 6.53 -17.94 0.01
N PRO A 192 6.74 -19.16 0.55
CA PRO A 192 7.57 -19.40 1.72
C PRO A 192 9.03 -18.94 1.57
N GLY A 193 9.53 -18.84 0.33
CA GLY A 193 10.90 -18.39 0.03
C GLY A 193 11.06 -16.88 -0.02
N MET A 194 9.96 -16.11 0.04
CA MET A 194 10.01 -14.67 -0.09
C MET A 194 10.53 -13.99 1.17
N ASP A 195 11.47 -13.08 1.01
CA ASP A 195 11.94 -12.17 2.06
C ASP A 195 11.75 -10.70 1.66
N ALA A 196 12.07 -9.79 2.59
CA ALA A 196 11.88 -8.36 2.39
C ALA A 196 12.75 -7.80 1.25
N ALA A 197 13.97 -8.28 1.09
CA ALA A 197 14.91 -7.83 0.06
C ALA A 197 14.44 -8.24 -1.35
N HIS A 198 14.01 -9.50 -1.50
CA HIS A 198 13.45 -10.00 -2.75
C HIS A 198 12.12 -9.31 -3.10
N ALA A 199 11.24 -9.11 -2.13
CA ALA A 199 9.99 -8.39 -2.34
C ALA A 199 10.25 -6.94 -2.81
N LEU A 200 11.19 -6.24 -2.18
CA LEU A 200 11.58 -4.88 -2.56
C LEU A 200 12.07 -4.82 -4.02
N LEU A 201 12.96 -5.75 -4.40
CA LEU A 201 13.52 -5.80 -5.75
C LEU A 201 12.43 -6.05 -6.82
N ARG A 202 11.42 -6.87 -6.52
CA ARG A 202 10.28 -7.08 -7.42
C ARG A 202 9.38 -5.87 -7.55
N ILE A 203 9.13 -5.18 -6.43
CA ILE A 203 8.13 -4.09 -6.36
C ILE A 203 8.67 -2.80 -7.01
N VAL A 204 9.86 -2.35 -6.64
CA VAL A 204 10.28 -0.96 -6.86
C VAL A 204 10.39 -0.57 -8.35
N PRO A 205 11.01 -1.37 -9.25
CA PRO A 205 11.08 -0.99 -10.66
C PRO A 205 9.69 -0.85 -11.31
N ALA A 206 8.77 -1.79 -11.03
CA ALA A 206 7.40 -1.74 -11.53
C ALA A 206 6.60 -0.58 -10.92
N LEU A 207 6.84 -0.26 -9.65
CA LEU A 207 6.20 0.86 -8.97
C LEU A 207 6.59 2.20 -9.61
N VAL A 208 7.87 2.41 -9.92
CA VAL A 208 8.34 3.64 -10.60
C VAL A 208 7.64 3.80 -11.94
N GLN A 209 7.61 2.75 -12.77
CA GLN A 209 6.92 2.77 -14.06
C GLN A 209 5.42 3.06 -13.90
N THR A 210 4.79 2.47 -12.89
CA THR A 210 3.36 2.68 -12.59
C THR A 210 3.08 4.13 -12.20
N VAL A 211 3.93 4.73 -11.37
CA VAL A 211 3.75 6.13 -10.93
C VAL A 211 3.95 7.11 -12.09
N GLN A 212 4.92 6.86 -12.97
CA GLN A 212 5.13 7.65 -14.17
C GLN A 212 3.96 7.52 -15.17
N ALA A 213 3.43 6.32 -15.36
CA ALA A 213 2.24 6.10 -16.18
C ALA A 213 0.99 6.77 -15.58
N PHE A 214 0.86 6.73 -14.25
CA PHE A 214 -0.22 7.43 -13.55
C PHE A 214 -0.12 8.96 -13.72
N GLU A 215 1.06 9.54 -13.64
CA GLU A 215 1.27 10.96 -13.89
C GLU A 215 0.74 11.38 -15.25
N GLN A 216 1.00 10.58 -16.28
CA GLN A 216 0.66 10.86 -17.64
C GLN A 216 -0.81 10.59 -17.97
N PHE A 217 -1.39 9.51 -17.44
CA PHE A 217 -2.69 8.98 -17.89
C PHE A 217 -3.76 8.94 -16.79
N GLY A 218 -3.43 9.28 -15.54
CA GLY A 218 -4.35 9.12 -14.40
C GLY A 218 -4.66 7.67 -14.09
N PHE A 219 -5.79 7.43 -13.43
CA PHE A 219 -6.17 6.08 -12.97
C PHE A 219 -6.89 5.24 -14.04
N ALA A 220 -7.51 5.84 -15.04
CA ALA A 220 -8.35 5.13 -16.03
C ALA A 220 -7.70 3.87 -16.64
N PRO A 221 -6.39 3.84 -17.02
CA PRO A 221 -5.75 2.64 -17.55
C PRO A 221 -5.60 1.49 -16.53
N PHE A 222 -5.75 1.80 -15.25
CA PHE A 222 -5.60 0.84 -14.16
C PHE A 222 -6.93 0.23 -13.70
N GLN A 223 -8.08 0.82 -14.08
CA GLN A 223 -9.40 0.41 -13.60
C GLN A 223 -9.70 -1.07 -13.83
N ALA A 224 -9.47 -1.57 -15.06
CA ALA A 224 -9.70 -2.98 -15.38
C ALA A 224 -8.78 -3.93 -14.58
N ARG A 225 -7.53 -3.52 -14.35
CA ARG A 225 -6.57 -4.31 -13.54
C ARG A 225 -6.99 -4.33 -12.07
N PHE A 226 -7.54 -3.22 -11.56
CA PHE A 226 -8.13 -3.17 -10.23
C PHE A 226 -9.30 -4.13 -10.09
N ALA A 227 -10.23 -4.12 -11.06
CA ALA A 227 -11.42 -4.97 -11.04
C ALA A 227 -11.10 -6.47 -10.93
N LEU A 228 -9.99 -6.92 -11.52
CA LEU A 228 -9.54 -8.32 -11.42
C LEU A 228 -9.13 -8.73 -9.99
N ARG A 229 -8.85 -7.76 -9.12
CA ARG A 229 -8.36 -7.97 -7.75
C ARG A 229 -9.23 -7.31 -6.68
N ASP A 230 -10.36 -6.70 -7.05
CA ASP A 230 -11.22 -6.00 -6.10
C ASP A 230 -11.90 -6.97 -5.13
N VAL A 231 -11.51 -6.93 -3.86
CA VAL A 231 -12.09 -7.78 -2.82
C VAL A 231 -13.44 -7.29 -2.31
N LEU A 232 -13.83 -6.07 -2.65
CA LEU A 232 -15.11 -5.51 -2.17
C LEU A 232 -16.25 -5.70 -3.18
N CYS A 233 -15.94 -5.99 -4.42
CA CYS A 233 -16.93 -6.11 -5.47
C CYS A 233 -18.03 -7.12 -5.13
N GLY A 234 -19.30 -6.71 -5.23
CA GLY A 234 -20.46 -7.50 -4.89
C GLY A 234 -20.73 -7.73 -3.40
N ARG A 235 -19.90 -7.15 -2.51
CA ARG A 235 -20.07 -7.30 -1.05
C ARG A 235 -20.84 -6.13 -0.45
N ASP A 236 -21.62 -6.43 0.57
CA ASP A 236 -22.19 -5.41 1.43
C ASP A 236 -21.08 -4.74 2.25
N VAL A 237 -21.10 -3.41 2.26
CA VAL A 237 -20.10 -2.59 2.91
C VAL A 237 -20.72 -1.55 3.82
N ARG A 238 -19.98 -1.19 4.86
CA ARG A 238 -20.30 -0.06 5.74
C ARG A 238 -19.16 0.96 5.68
N LEU A 239 -19.52 2.20 5.41
CA LEU A 239 -18.61 3.34 5.39
C LEU A 239 -18.47 3.92 6.80
N SER A 240 -17.39 4.65 7.06
CA SER A 240 -17.16 5.30 8.37
C SER A 240 -18.12 6.46 8.66
N ASP A 241 -18.79 6.99 7.65
CA ASP A 241 -19.87 7.99 7.79
C ASP A 241 -21.24 7.37 8.12
N GLY A 242 -21.30 6.03 8.32
CA GLY A 242 -22.51 5.30 8.63
C GLY A 242 -23.28 4.78 7.40
N THR A 243 -22.92 5.20 6.19
CA THR A 243 -23.54 4.73 4.95
C THR A 243 -23.37 3.21 4.80
N GLN A 244 -24.41 2.52 4.35
CA GLN A 244 -24.39 1.10 4.01
C GLN A 244 -24.87 0.88 2.58
N GLY A 245 -24.34 -0.15 1.93
CA GLY A 245 -24.73 -0.53 0.57
C GLY A 245 -23.84 -1.65 0.04
N THR A 246 -24.02 -2.00 -1.22
CA THR A 246 -23.24 -3.03 -1.90
C THR A 246 -22.17 -2.34 -2.77
N ALA A 247 -20.91 -2.78 -2.68
CA ALA A 247 -19.82 -2.23 -3.51
C ALA A 247 -19.90 -2.76 -4.95
N HIS A 248 -19.70 -1.87 -5.92
CA HIS A 248 -19.79 -2.15 -7.36
C HIS A 248 -18.52 -1.70 -8.13
N GLY A 249 -17.34 -1.97 -7.57
CA GLY A 249 -16.07 -1.56 -8.20
C GLY A 249 -15.77 -0.09 -8.02
N VAL A 250 -14.99 0.47 -8.94
CA VAL A 250 -14.51 1.87 -8.88
C VAL A 250 -14.74 2.60 -10.20
N THR A 251 -14.84 3.93 -10.15
CA THR A 251 -14.89 4.78 -11.34
C THR A 251 -13.54 4.86 -12.05
N GLU A 252 -13.49 5.50 -13.22
CA GLU A 252 -12.24 5.82 -13.94
C GLU A 252 -11.29 6.74 -13.14
N SER A 253 -11.79 7.45 -12.14
CA SER A 253 -10.99 8.24 -11.20
C SER A 253 -10.59 7.47 -9.94
N GLY A 254 -11.04 6.20 -9.77
CA GLY A 254 -10.77 5.39 -8.59
C GLY A 254 -11.67 5.66 -7.38
N ALA A 255 -12.77 6.40 -7.53
CA ALA A 255 -13.81 6.51 -6.50
C ALA A 255 -14.57 5.19 -6.37
N LEU A 256 -14.85 4.75 -5.14
CA LEU A 256 -15.62 3.53 -4.90
C LEU A 256 -17.10 3.76 -5.25
N LEU A 257 -17.67 2.86 -6.02
CA LEU A 257 -19.11 2.85 -6.33
C LEU A 257 -19.84 1.99 -5.28
N VAL A 258 -20.83 2.59 -4.59
CA VAL A 258 -21.64 1.92 -3.59
C VAL A 258 -23.12 2.09 -3.94
N HIS A 259 -23.82 0.98 -4.15
CA HIS A 259 -25.27 0.98 -4.34
C HIS A 259 -25.96 0.98 -2.98
N THR A 260 -26.58 2.11 -2.65
CA THR A 260 -27.30 2.35 -1.40
C THR A 260 -28.81 2.28 -1.64
N ALA A 261 -29.61 2.36 -0.57
CA ALA A 261 -31.07 2.50 -0.69
C ALA A 261 -31.50 3.75 -1.47
N GLY A 262 -30.66 4.78 -1.53
CA GLY A 262 -30.88 6.03 -2.29
C GLY A 262 -30.32 6.00 -3.72
N GLY A 263 -29.78 4.85 -4.20
CA GLY A 263 -29.16 4.70 -5.50
C GLY A 263 -27.63 4.62 -5.45
N MET A 264 -26.99 4.73 -6.62
CA MET A 264 -25.53 4.65 -6.74
C MET A 264 -24.88 5.91 -6.16
N ARG A 265 -23.86 5.70 -5.30
CA ARG A 265 -23.07 6.75 -4.68
C ARG A 265 -21.59 6.55 -5.00
N GLU A 266 -20.92 7.61 -5.42
CA GLU A 266 -19.46 7.66 -5.53
C GLU A 266 -18.85 8.08 -4.19
N VAL A 267 -17.82 7.34 -3.75
CA VAL A 267 -17.13 7.57 -2.48
C VAL A 267 -15.66 7.82 -2.76
N THR A 268 -15.18 9.00 -2.38
CA THR A 268 -13.75 9.36 -2.48
C THR A 268 -12.97 8.90 -1.27
N SER A 269 -11.66 8.69 -1.43
CA SER A 269 -10.81 8.10 -0.37
C SER A 269 -10.40 9.06 0.73
N SER A 270 -10.67 10.37 0.59
CA SER A 270 -10.11 11.41 1.47
C SER A 270 -10.60 11.31 2.91
N GLU A 271 -11.86 10.91 3.14
CA GLU A 271 -12.49 11.02 4.45
C GLU A 271 -13.10 9.71 4.98
N VAL A 272 -13.13 8.66 4.17
CA VAL A 272 -13.93 7.47 4.47
C VAL A 272 -13.07 6.20 4.54
N SER A 273 -13.32 5.36 5.54
CA SER A 273 -12.88 3.97 5.56
C SER A 273 -14.06 3.04 5.27
N VAL A 274 -13.77 1.95 4.57
CA VAL A 274 -14.77 0.95 4.16
C VAL A 274 -14.50 -0.37 4.87
N ARG A 275 -15.57 -1.02 5.34
CA ARG A 275 -15.50 -2.36 5.94
C ARG A 275 -16.52 -3.26 5.26
N PRO A 276 -16.15 -4.47 4.84
CA PRO A 276 -17.14 -5.46 4.43
C PRO A 276 -17.98 -5.85 5.66
N VAL A 277 -19.25 -6.11 5.42
CA VAL A 277 -20.16 -6.66 6.43
C VAL A 277 -19.87 -8.17 6.55
N PRO A 278 -19.81 -8.75 7.77
CA PRO A 278 -19.64 -10.19 7.95
C PRO A 278 -20.70 -11.01 7.21
N ALA A 279 -20.33 -12.20 6.74
CA ALA A 279 -21.20 -13.03 5.90
C ALA A 279 -22.50 -13.48 6.60
N ASP A 280 -22.54 -13.54 7.93
CA ASP A 280 -23.73 -13.89 8.71
C ASP A 280 -24.83 -12.83 8.61
N ASP A 281 -24.48 -11.57 8.27
CA ASP A 281 -25.41 -10.45 8.09
C ASP A 281 -25.61 -10.10 6.60
N ALA A 282 -24.95 -10.79 5.68
CA ALA A 282 -24.93 -10.45 4.26
C ALA A 282 -25.85 -11.35 3.42
N LYS A 283 -26.58 -10.76 2.49
CA LYS A 283 -27.11 -11.49 1.32
C LYS A 283 -25.90 -11.83 0.45
N GLY A 284 -25.67 -13.13 0.16
CA GLY A 284 -24.48 -13.65 -0.53
C GLY A 284 -23.96 -12.84 -1.72
N PRO A 285 -22.70 -13.09 -2.18
CA PRO A 285 -22.03 -12.27 -3.20
C PRO A 285 -22.84 -12.18 -4.50
N ARG A 286 -22.96 -10.97 -5.02
CA ARG A 286 -23.59 -10.68 -6.32
C ARG A 286 -22.47 -10.39 -7.34
N PRO A 287 -22.63 -10.78 -8.62
CA PRO A 287 -21.67 -10.43 -9.66
C PRO A 287 -21.58 -8.91 -9.83
N CYS A 288 -20.37 -8.42 -10.07
CA CYS A 288 -20.10 -7.06 -10.50
C CYS A 288 -20.40 -6.87 -11.98
#